data_97a4fdbc7787c0e971a11cee815d267e
#
_entry.id   97a4fdbc7787c0e971a11cee815d267e
#
_cell.length_a   1.000
_cell.length_b   1.000
_cell.length_c   1.000
_cell.angle_alpha   90.00
_cell.angle_beta   90.00
_cell.angle_gamma   90.00
#
_symmetry.space_group_name_H-M   'P 1'
#
loop_
_entity.id
_entity.type
_entity.pdbx_description
1 polymer ?
#
loop_
_entity_poly.entity_id
_entity_poly.type
_entity_poly.pdbx_seq_one_letter_code
_entity_poly.pdbx_strand_id
1 'polypeptide(L)'
;SSTSPWLKKVMNHGPRPRPPGCRSTPWICRKGLHPSSARMRCCRNQCVDVSSDVSNCGFCGIRCRFARQCCHGFCVDTNCNRFHCGRCGNRCPRKVRCVYGMCGYAQP
;
A
#
# COMPACT_ATOMS: atom_id res chain seq x y z
N SER A 1 31.89 10.40 34.98
CA SER A 1 31.58 9.60 34.03
C SER A 1 31.58 10.12 32.66
N SER A 2 32.22 9.45 31.99
CA SER A 2 32.50 9.87 30.73
C SER A 2 31.57 9.31 29.73
N THR A 3 30.39 9.77 29.71
CA THR A 3 29.57 9.51 28.60
C THR A 3 30.16 10.23 27.42
N SER A 4 30.35 9.52 26.35
CA SER A 4 30.88 10.16 25.17
C SER A 4 29.84 11.14 24.63
N PRO A 5 30.27 12.22 23.99
CA PRO A 5 29.35 13.22 23.50
C PRO A 5 28.31 12.67 22.54
N TRP A 6 28.68 11.70 21.74
CA TRP A 6 27.71 11.12 20.82
C TRP A 6 26.64 10.32 21.56
N LEU A 7 27.01 9.62 22.62
CA LEU A 7 26.06 8.86 23.40
C LEU A 7 25.08 9.79 24.09
N LYS A 8 25.61 10.85 24.68
CA LYS A 8 24.75 11.85 25.33
C LYS A 8 23.79 12.45 24.32
N LYS A 9 24.27 12.71 23.13
CA LYS A 9 23.43 13.25 22.06
C LYS A 9 22.31 12.31 21.70
N VAL A 10 22.59 11.02 21.59
CA VAL A 10 21.57 10.02 21.30
C VAL A 10 20.55 9.96 22.42
N MET A 11 21.02 9.98 23.66
CA MET A 11 20.11 9.89 24.80
C MET A 11 19.26 11.13 24.94
N ASN A 12 19.81 12.29 24.59
CA ASN A 12 19.06 13.53 24.70
C ASN A 12 17.98 13.69 23.65
N HIS A 13 18.03 12.87 22.61
CA HIS A 13 17.00 12.96 21.60
C HIS A 13 15.65 12.47 22.11
N GLY A 14 15.68 11.63 23.13
CA GLY A 14 14.43 11.11 23.64
C GLY A 14 13.60 10.55 22.52
N PRO A 15 12.28 10.54 22.64
CA PRO A 15 11.45 10.24 21.50
C PRO A 15 11.62 11.36 20.49
N ARG A 16 12.13 11.02 19.32
CA ARG A 16 12.26 12.01 18.28
C ARG A 16 10.90 12.61 17.98
N PRO A 17 10.83 13.93 17.83
CA PRO A 17 9.63 14.47 17.24
C PRO A 17 9.47 13.82 15.89
N ARG A 18 8.31 13.26 15.66
CA ARG A 18 8.03 12.69 14.36
C ARG A 18 8.15 13.76 13.31
N PRO A 19 8.69 13.41 12.14
CA PRO A 19 8.68 14.39 11.07
C PRO A 19 7.25 14.89 10.86
N PRO A 20 7.09 16.16 10.50
CA PRO A 20 5.76 16.69 10.29
C PRO A 20 5.02 15.80 9.28
N GLY A 21 3.86 15.33 9.67
CA GLY A 21 3.05 14.53 8.79
C GLY A 21 2.37 15.38 7.74
N CYS A 22 1.49 14.76 7.00
CA CYS A 22 0.83 15.42 5.89
C CYS A 22 -0.51 16.06 6.28
N ARG A 23 -0.92 15.97 7.55
CA ARG A 23 -2.25 16.45 7.94
C ARG A 23 -2.45 17.93 7.61
N SER A 24 -1.48 18.74 7.93
CA SER A 24 -1.58 20.17 7.67
C SER A 24 -1.05 20.57 6.31
N THR A 25 -0.36 19.66 5.63
CA THR A 25 0.22 19.92 4.32
C THR A 25 -0.02 18.73 3.39
N PRO A 26 -1.29 18.44 3.05
CA PRO A 26 -1.58 17.22 2.31
C PRO A 26 -0.94 17.17 0.92
N TRP A 27 -0.58 18.32 0.36
CA TRP A 27 0.05 18.34 -0.96
C TRP A 27 1.44 17.71 -0.98
N ILE A 28 2.08 17.51 0.19
CA ILE A 28 3.39 16.88 0.19
C ILE A 28 3.32 15.42 -0.25
N CYS A 29 2.15 14.80 -0.17
CA CYS A 29 1.98 13.43 -0.63
C CYS A 29 2.10 13.33 -2.15
N ARG A 30 1.93 14.42 -2.86
CA ARG A 30 2.07 14.44 -4.31
C ARG A 30 3.50 14.70 -4.76
N LYS A 31 4.36 15.13 -3.83
CA LYS A 31 5.75 15.38 -4.14
C LYS A 31 6.55 14.10 -3.98
N GLY A 32 7.60 13.98 -4.75
CA GLY A 32 8.49 12.86 -4.66
C GLY A 32 8.37 11.94 -5.86
N LEU A 33 9.22 10.93 -5.87
CA LEU A 33 9.28 9.99 -6.98
C LEU A 33 8.29 8.85 -6.71
N HIS A 34 7.10 9.00 -7.23
CA HIS A 34 6.10 7.95 -7.15
C HIS A 34 5.78 7.44 -8.55
N PRO A 35 5.43 6.16 -8.69
CA PRO A 35 4.96 5.68 -9.99
C PRO A 35 3.76 6.50 -10.45
N SER A 36 3.64 6.66 -11.75
CA SER A 36 2.52 7.43 -12.29
C SER A 36 1.17 6.81 -11.96
N SER A 37 1.16 5.51 -11.66
CA SER A 37 -0.06 4.81 -11.28
C SER A 37 -0.41 4.99 -9.80
N ALA A 38 0.50 5.54 -9.01
CA ALA A 38 0.26 5.72 -7.58
C ALA A 38 -0.72 6.86 -7.34
N ARG A 39 -1.60 6.66 -6.38
CA ARG A 39 -2.55 7.70 -5.97
C ARG A 39 -2.31 7.99 -4.51
N MET A 40 -1.47 8.96 -4.24
CA MET A 40 -1.04 9.28 -2.90
C MET A 40 -2.08 10.15 -2.19
N ARG A 41 -2.41 9.77 -0.97
CA ARG A 41 -3.30 10.55 -0.12
C ARG A 41 -2.75 10.61 1.28
N CYS A 42 -3.13 11.66 1.98
CA CYS A 42 -2.78 11.81 3.38
C CYS A 42 -3.82 11.08 4.22
N CYS A 43 -3.40 9.98 4.84
CA CYS A 43 -4.28 9.20 5.70
C CYS A 43 -3.64 9.09 7.06
N ARG A 44 -4.34 9.56 8.09
CA ARG A 44 -3.84 9.54 9.47
C ARG A 44 -2.46 10.16 9.58
N ASN A 45 -2.30 11.30 8.94
CA ASN A 45 -1.05 12.06 8.99
C ASN A 45 0.13 11.34 8.32
N GLN A 46 -0.16 10.38 7.44
CA GLN A 46 0.84 9.68 6.67
C GLN A 46 0.42 9.64 5.21
N CYS A 47 1.41 9.76 4.33
CA CYS A 47 1.14 9.62 2.90
C CYS A 47 1.08 8.15 2.55
N VAL A 48 -0.03 7.72 1.97
CA VAL A 48 -0.20 6.33 1.55
C VAL A 48 -0.69 6.28 0.11
N ASP A 49 -0.37 5.19 -0.56
CA ASP A 49 -0.82 4.96 -1.92
C ASP A 49 -2.14 4.18 -1.87
N VAL A 50 -3.25 4.90 -2.01
CA VAL A 50 -4.57 4.28 -1.90
C VAL A 50 -4.91 3.39 -3.09
N SER A 51 -4.07 3.36 -4.12
CA SER A 51 -4.29 2.45 -5.24
C SER A 51 -3.82 1.03 -4.92
N SER A 52 -3.00 0.86 -3.87
CA SER A 52 -2.43 -0.45 -3.56
C SER A 52 -2.43 -0.79 -2.08
N ASP A 53 -2.76 0.15 -1.20
CA ASP A 53 -2.73 -0.08 0.24
C ASP A 53 -3.97 -0.83 0.68
N VAL A 54 -3.78 -2.04 1.19
CA VAL A 54 -4.89 -2.89 1.60
C VAL A 54 -5.70 -2.31 2.77
N SER A 55 -5.08 -1.43 3.54
CA SER A 55 -5.76 -0.79 4.68
C SER A 55 -6.40 0.54 4.31
N ASN A 56 -6.08 1.08 3.15
CA ASN A 56 -6.62 2.36 2.68
C ASN A 56 -6.89 2.25 1.19
N CYS A 57 -7.72 1.29 0.82
CA CYS A 57 -7.95 0.98 -0.58
C CYS A 57 -8.96 1.93 -1.20
N GLY A 58 -8.50 2.74 -2.12
CA GLY A 58 -9.33 3.72 -2.81
C GLY A 58 -9.56 4.99 -2.01
N PHE A 59 -9.55 4.89 -0.69
CA PHE A 59 -9.78 6.00 0.20
C PHE A 59 -9.24 5.66 1.59
N CYS A 60 -8.98 6.67 2.38
CA CYS A 60 -8.49 6.43 3.73
C CYS A 60 -9.47 5.60 4.54
N GLY A 61 -8.96 4.59 5.21
CA GLY A 61 -9.75 3.77 6.12
C GLY A 61 -10.55 2.64 5.48
N ILE A 62 -10.51 2.52 4.16
CA ILE A 62 -11.20 1.43 3.47
C ILE A 62 -10.30 0.21 3.46
N ARG A 63 -10.63 -0.77 4.28
CA ARG A 63 -9.83 -1.98 4.39
C ARG A 63 -10.38 -3.07 3.47
N CYS A 64 -9.47 -3.73 2.77
CA CYS A 64 -9.85 -4.92 2.02
C CYS A 64 -10.04 -6.10 2.98
N ARG A 65 -11.00 -6.94 2.68
CA ARG A 65 -11.26 -8.12 3.49
C ARG A 65 -10.11 -9.12 3.37
N PHE A 66 -10.08 -10.06 4.29
CA PHE A 66 -9.08 -11.11 4.29
C PHE A 66 -8.97 -11.76 2.91
N ALA A 67 -7.75 -12.03 2.50
CA ALA A 67 -7.42 -12.66 1.22
C ALA A 67 -7.72 -11.81 -0.01
N ARG A 68 -8.05 -10.53 0.18
CA ARG A 68 -8.24 -9.63 -0.95
C ARG A 68 -7.09 -8.64 -1.03
N GLN A 69 -6.84 -8.18 -2.23
CA GLN A 69 -5.80 -7.19 -2.48
C GLN A 69 -6.40 -5.91 -3.02
N CYS A 70 -5.70 -4.82 -2.78
CA CYS A 70 -6.10 -3.54 -3.34
C CYS A 70 -5.46 -3.38 -4.71
N CYS A 71 -6.30 -3.37 -5.73
CA CYS A 71 -5.84 -3.23 -7.10
C CYS A 71 -6.47 -2.00 -7.71
N HIS A 72 -5.65 -1.01 -8.04
CA HIS A 72 -6.11 0.25 -8.63
C HIS A 72 -7.21 0.93 -7.82
N GLY A 73 -7.14 0.80 -6.50
CA GLY A 73 -8.13 1.42 -5.62
C GLY A 73 -9.35 0.59 -5.35
N PHE A 74 -9.37 -0.66 -5.78
CA PHE A 74 -10.48 -1.58 -5.54
C PHE A 74 -10.00 -2.84 -4.85
N CYS A 75 -10.77 -3.31 -3.89
CA CYS A 75 -10.48 -4.59 -3.24
C CYS A 75 -10.95 -5.71 -4.15
N VAL A 76 -10.03 -6.58 -4.55
CA VAL A 76 -10.34 -7.67 -5.45
C VAL A 76 -9.84 -8.98 -4.86
N ASP A 77 -10.50 -10.07 -5.24
CA ASP A 77 -10.14 -11.41 -4.82
C ASP A 77 -9.25 -12.03 -5.90
N THR A 78 -7.95 -12.02 -5.66
CA THR A 78 -7.00 -12.52 -6.65
C THR A 78 -7.01 -14.03 -6.80
N ASN A 79 -7.79 -14.73 -5.99
CA ASN A 79 -7.91 -16.18 -6.13
C ASN A 79 -8.86 -16.59 -7.24
N CYS A 80 -9.82 -15.74 -7.57
CA CYS A 80 -10.82 -16.09 -8.57
C CYS A 80 -11.11 -14.99 -9.59
N ASN A 81 -10.44 -13.86 -9.48
CA ASN A 81 -10.67 -12.75 -10.42
C ASN A 81 -9.80 -12.93 -11.65
N ARG A 82 -10.41 -13.17 -12.80
CA ARG A 82 -9.67 -13.41 -14.04
C ARG A 82 -8.85 -12.20 -14.51
N PHE A 83 -9.19 -11.01 -14.04
CA PHE A 83 -8.46 -9.79 -14.42
C PHE A 83 -7.31 -9.49 -13.47
N HIS A 84 -7.30 -10.13 -12.31
CA HIS A 84 -6.27 -9.94 -11.29
C HIS A 84 -5.96 -11.31 -10.66
N CYS A 85 -5.53 -12.24 -11.49
CA CYS A 85 -5.35 -13.61 -11.04
C CYS A 85 -3.97 -13.77 -10.39
N GLY A 86 -3.96 -14.02 -9.10
CA GLY A 86 -2.74 -14.17 -8.33
C GLY A 86 -2.10 -12.84 -7.93
N ARG A 87 -2.30 -11.79 -8.70
CA ARG A 87 -1.77 -10.47 -8.43
C ARG A 87 -2.51 -9.45 -9.27
N CYS A 88 -2.38 -8.20 -8.89
CA CYS A 88 -3.04 -7.13 -9.61
C CYS A 88 -2.56 -7.06 -11.06
N GLY A 89 -3.50 -6.95 -11.96
CA GLY A 89 -3.19 -6.78 -13.37
C GLY A 89 -2.85 -8.04 -14.13
N ASN A 90 -2.82 -9.19 -13.46
CA ASN A 90 -2.50 -10.45 -14.12
C ASN A 90 -3.76 -11.03 -14.73
N ARG A 91 -4.01 -10.74 -15.99
CA ARG A 91 -5.19 -11.20 -16.68
C ARG A 91 -5.03 -12.62 -17.21
N CYS A 92 -6.05 -13.43 -17.03
CA CYS A 92 -6.05 -14.76 -17.63
C CYS A 92 -6.41 -14.65 -19.11
N PRO A 93 -5.89 -15.56 -19.94
CA PRO A 93 -6.27 -15.59 -21.33
C PRO A 93 -7.79 -15.74 -21.51
N ARG A 94 -8.25 -15.39 -22.68
CA ARG A 94 -9.67 -15.48 -22.98
C ARG A 94 -10.18 -16.89 -22.74
N LYS A 95 -11.34 -17.00 -22.08
CA LYS A 95 -11.98 -18.27 -21.75
C LYS A 95 -11.23 -19.10 -20.72
N VAL A 96 -10.20 -18.53 -20.09
CA VAL A 96 -9.46 -19.22 -19.05
C VAL A 96 -9.90 -18.67 -17.70
N ARG A 97 -10.23 -19.56 -16.79
CA ARG A 97 -10.65 -19.16 -15.46
C ARG A 97 -9.48 -18.97 -14.53
N CYS A 98 -9.67 -18.13 -13.54
CA CYS A 98 -8.72 -17.98 -12.46
C CYS A 98 -9.16 -18.87 -11.30
N VAL A 99 -8.32 -19.84 -10.95
CA VAL A 99 -8.63 -20.77 -9.85
C VAL A 99 -7.44 -20.77 -8.90
N TYR A 100 -7.69 -20.44 -7.65
CA TYR A 100 -6.65 -20.36 -6.62
C TYR A 100 -5.45 -19.53 -7.07
N GLY A 101 -5.72 -18.42 -7.72
CA GLY A 101 -4.67 -17.51 -8.14
C GLY A 101 -3.88 -17.96 -9.37
N MET A 102 -4.36 -18.96 -10.10
CA MET A 102 -3.68 -19.45 -11.28
C MET A 102 -4.63 -19.50 -12.47
N CYS A 103 -4.15 -19.06 -13.61
CA CYS A 103 -4.93 -19.08 -14.83
C CYS A 103 -4.91 -20.47 -15.46
N GLY A 104 -6.10 -20.98 -15.78
CA GLY A 104 -6.21 -22.24 -16.50
C GLY A 104 -5.78 -23.45 -15.73
N TYR A 105 -5.70 -23.33 -14.43
CA TYR A 105 -5.16 -24.43 -13.63
C TYR A 105 -5.99 -25.68 -13.68
N ALA A 106 -7.26 -25.60 -13.83
CA ALA A 106 -8.13 -26.77 -13.76
C ALA A 106 -8.61 -27.22 -15.12
N GLN A 107 -7.89 -26.97 -16.15
CA GLN A 107 -8.28 -27.38 -17.48
C GLN A 107 -8.05 -28.86 -17.69
N PRO A 108 -9.07 -29.62 -17.97
CA PRO A 108 -8.87 -31.03 -18.32
C PRO A 108 -8.21 -31.17 -19.67
#